data_2ea712fd410f02aa4d6495d43bbb1e40
#
_entry.id   2ea712fd410f02aa4d6495d43bbb1e40
#
_cell.length_a   1.000
_cell.length_b   1.000
_cell.length_c   1.000
_cell.angle_alpha   90.00
_cell.angle_beta   90.00
_cell.angle_gamma   90.00
#
_symmetry.space_group_name_H-M   'P 1'
#
loop_
_entity.id
_entity.type
_entity.pdbx_description
1 polymer ?
#
loop_
_entity_poly.entity_id
_entity_poly.type
_entity_poly.pdbx_seq_one_letter_code
_entity_poly.pdbx_strand_id
1 'polypeptide(L)'
;PASTATAPTGEFDGDWVPTDASEFGYRVDEVLGGVSTTAVGRSNEIGGLLTIAGTTATAVDVEVQIDSIKSDSALRDGRFAGDIMNSDEFPTATFSLTEPIEFGSIPTGAEQVVASATGELTLRGVTNPVTFEVTAQSTDGRIGVLGSIPVVFADYGIDNPSFGQVRTEDEGLVEFVL
;
A
#
# COMPACT_ATOMS: atom_id res chain seq x y z
N PRO A 1 -22.41 38.21 15.98
CA PRO A 1 -21.31 37.33 16.34
C PRO A 1 -21.66 35.91 15.91
N ALA A 2 -20.98 35.44 14.87
CA ALA A 2 -21.13 34.07 14.41
C ALA A 2 -20.46 33.16 15.43
N SER A 3 -21.26 32.30 16.07
CA SER A 3 -20.74 31.23 16.91
C SER A 3 -20.16 30.17 16.01
N THR A 4 -18.84 30.08 15.94
CA THR A 4 -18.16 28.92 15.37
C THR A 4 -18.40 27.76 16.33
N ALA A 5 -19.39 26.93 15.99
CA ALA A 5 -19.52 25.64 16.64
C ALA A 5 -18.28 24.82 16.27
N THR A 6 -17.40 24.61 17.23
CA THR A 6 -16.33 23.63 17.11
C THR A 6 -17.00 22.26 16.96
N ALA A 7 -16.81 21.61 15.82
CA ALA A 7 -17.27 20.24 15.64
C ALA A 7 -16.65 19.38 16.77
N PRO A 8 -17.38 18.42 17.34
CA PRO A 8 -16.80 17.51 18.31
C PRO A 8 -15.62 16.79 17.68
N THR A 9 -14.44 16.90 18.29
CA THR A 9 -13.27 16.14 17.89
C THR A 9 -13.54 14.67 18.18
N GLY A 10 -13.47 13.82 17.15
CA GLY A 10 -13.50 12.38 17.32
C GLY A 10 -12.22 11.88 18.02
N GLU A 11 -12.27 10.70 18.60
CA GLU A 11 -11.14 10.11 19.35
C GLU A 11 -9.87 9.98 18.48
N PHE A 12 -10.04 9.79 17.15
CA PHE A 12 -8.96 9.61 16.20
C PHE A 12 -8.80 10.78 15.22
N ASP A 13 -9.48 11.91 15.47
CA ASP A 13 -9.35 13.08 14.60
C ASP A 13 -7.91 13.59 14.58
N GLY A 14 -7.43 13.92 13.40
CA GLY A 14 -6.11 14.50 13.17
C GLY A 14 -5.27 13.73 12.15
N ASP A 15 -3.99 14.03 12.20
CA ASP A 15 -3.00 13.52 11.28
C ASP A 15 -2.23 12.35 11.89
N TRP A 16 -2.07 11.30 11.10
CA TRP A 16 -1.39 10.06 11.47
C TRP A 16 -0.28 9.77 10.48
N VAL A 17 0.85 9.27 10.99
CA VAL A 17 2.02 8.89 10.18
C VAL A 17 2.37 7.42 10.40
N PRO A 18 2.97 6.75 9.39
CA PRO A 18 3.51 5.41 9.57
C PRO A 18 4.53 5.33 10.69
N THR A 19 4.64 4.16 11.30
CA THR A 19 5.63 3.87 12.35
C THR A 19 6.64 2.83 11.85
N ASP A 20 7.66 2.54 12.63
CA ASP A 20 8.64 1.48 12.32
C ASP A 20 8.01 0.07 12.24
N ALA A 21 6.76 -0.08 12.73
CA ALA A 21 5.99 -1.32 12.61
C ALA A 21 5.21 -1.40 11.29
N SER A 22 5.15 -0.32 10.51
CA SER A 22 4.52 -0.32 9.20
C SER A 22 5.37 -1.10 8.19
N GLU A 23 4.71 -1.86 7.35
CA GLU A 23 5.35 -2.68 6.33
C GLU A 23 4.58 -2.61 5.02
N PHE A 24 5.30 -2.61 3.91
CA PHE A 24 4.73 -2.71 2.57
C PHE A 24 5.57 -3.61 1.70
N GLY A 25 5.02 -4.03 0.58
CA GLY A 25 5.76 -4.80 -0.39
C GLY A 25 4.90 -5.40 -1.49
N TYR A 26 5.46 -6.39 -2.15
CA TYR A 26 4.78 -7.12 -3.22
C TYR A 26 4.64 -8.60 -2.90
N ARG A 27 3.63 -9.21 -3.53
CA ARG A 27 3.41 -10.65 -3.62
C ARG A 27 3.07 -11.00 -5.05
N VAL A 28 3.79 -11.95 -5.62
CA VAL A 28 3.59 -12.40 -7.00
C VAL A 28 3.69 -13.92 -7.06
N ASP A 29 2.70 -14.55 -7.67
CA ASP A 29 2.74 -16.00 -7.88
C ASP A 29 3.61 -16.34 -9.10
N GLU A 30 4.41 -17.37 -8.95
CA GLU A 30 5.33 -17.83 -9.98
C GLU A 30 5.43 -19.36 -10.01
N VAL A 31 5.94 -19.90 -11.12
CA VAL A 31 6.27 -21.31 -11.27
C VAL A 31 7.76 -21.42 -11.50
N LEU A 32 8.46 -22.09 -10.61
CA LEU A 32 9.90 -22.36 -10.70
C LEU A 32 10.12 -23.86 -11.03
N GLY A 33 10.62 -24.12 -12.24
CA GLY A 33 10.91 -25.49 -12.65
C GLY A 33 9.71 -26.45 -12.60
N GLY A 34 8.48 -25.93 -12.79
CA GLY A 34 7.24 -26.70 -12.73
C GLY A 34 6.59 -26.75 -11.35
N VAL A 35 7.18 -26.12 -10.34
CA VAL A 35 6.64 -26.05 -8.97
C VAL A 35 6.08 -24.65 -8.71
N SER A 36 4.81 -24.56 -8.29
CA SER A 36 4.19 -23.30 -7.90
C SER A 36 4.84 -22.77 -6.62
N THR A 37 5.19 -21.47 -6.65
CA THR A 37 5.78 -20.75 -5.54
C THR A 37 5.31 -19.29 -5.56
N THR A 38 5.64 -18.54 -4.53
CA THR A 38 5.25 -17.12 -4.41
C THR A 38 6.48 -16.29 -4.09
N ALA A 39 6.72 -15.26 -4.89
CA ALA A 39 7.74 -14.26 -4.62
C ALA A 39 7.17 -13.18 -3.72
N VAL A 40 7.87 -12.88 -2.63
CA VAL A 40 7.46 -11.86 -1.65
C VAL A 40 8.65 -10.95 -1.36
N GLY A 41 8.44 -9.65 -1.49
CA GLY A 41 9.39 -8.62 -1.06
C GLY A 41 8.74 -7.67 -0.07
N ARG A 42 9.47 -7.23 0.96
CA ARG A 42 8.98 -6.37 2.04
C ARG A 42 9.98 -5.27 2.38
N SER A 43 9.44 -4.16 2.88
CA SER A 43 10.20 -3.06 3.46
C SER A 43 9.36 -2.32 4.50
N ASN A 44 10.03 -1.58 5.38
CA ASN A 44 9.43 -0.64 6.32
C ASN A 44 9.81 0.83 6.01
N GLU A 45 10.46 1.09 4.89
CA GLU A 45 10.79 2.45 4.46
C GLU A 45 9.59 3.11 3.75
N ILE A 46 8.60 3.46 4.54
CA ILE A 46 7.35 4.09 4.12
C ILE A 46 7.16 5.42 4.84
N GLY A 47 6.81 6.44 4.08
CA GLY A 47 6.39 7.74 4.57
C GLY A 47 4.97 8.06 4.14
N GLY A 48 4.35 9.01 4.79
CA GLY A 48 3.02 9.44 4.39
C GLY A 48 2.22 10.10 5.49
N LEU A 49 1.02 10.46 5.14
CA LEU A 49 0.06 11.13 6.01
C LEU A 49 -1.34 10.56 5.79
N LEU A 50 -2.02 10.25 6.87
CA LEU A 50 -3.44 9.92 6.91
C LEU A 50 -4.13 10.96 7.78
N THR A 51 -5.15 11.63 7.24
CA THR A 51 -5.98 12.58 7.98
C THR A 51 -7.35 11.99 8.24
N ILE A 52 -7.76 11.98 9.51
CA ILE A 52 -9.05 11.44 9.96
C ILE A 52 -9.91 12.56 10.54
N ALA A 53 -11.18 12.53 10.20
CA ALA A 53 -12.22 13.36 10.79
C ALA A 53 -13.47 12.50 11.09
N GLY A 54 -13.78 12.31 12.38
CA GLY A 54 -14.86 11.43 12.82
C GLY A 54 -14.59 9.96 12.46
N THR A 55 -15.40 9.41 11.56
CA THR A 55 -15.29 8.04 11.05
C THR A 55 -14.77 7.98 9.60
N THR A 56 -14.24 9.08 9.11
CA THR A 56 -13.85 9.26 7.71
C THR A 56 -12.34 9.52 7.62
N ALA A 57 -11.64 8.78 6.77
CA ALA A 57 -10.32 9.18 6.31
C ALA A 57 -10.48 10.16 5.15
N THR A 58 -10.14 11.43 5.39
CA THR A 58 -10.37 12.52 4.43
C THR A 58 -9.23 12.72 3.45
N ALA A 59 -8.02 12.32 3.83
CA ALA A 59 -6.83 12.35 2.99
C ALA A 59 -5.89 11.21 3.35
N VAL A 60 -5.26 10.63 2.34
CA VAL A 60 -4.16 9.67 2.46
C VAL A 60 -3.18 9.95 1.35
N ASP A 61 -1.93 10.19 1.73
CA ASP A 61 -0.80 10.26 0.82
C ASP A 61 0.32 9.38 1.38
N VAL A 62 0.77 8.42 0.57
CA VAL A 62 1.81 7.46 0.96
C VAL A 62 2.89 7.44 -0.11
N GLU A 63 4.15 7.42 0.33
CA GLU A 63 5.32 7.23 -0.51
C GLU A 63 6.20 6.12 0.05
N VAL A 64 6.66 5.25 -0.81
CA VAL A 64 7.53 4.12 -0.46
C VAL A 64 8.80 4.11 -1.31
N GLN A 65 9.91 3.66 -0.73
CA GLN A 65 11.19 3.54 -1.41
C GLN A 65 11.32 2.17 -2.08
N ILE A 66 11.49 2.15 -3.40
CA ILE A 66 11.55 0.91 -4.19
C ILE A 66 12.79 0.07 -3.86
N ASP A 67 13.95 0.70 -3.71
CA ASP A 67 15.22 0.02 -3.44
C ASP A 67 15.30 -0.63 -2.05
N SER A 68 14.43 -0.21 -1.15
CA SER A 68 14.37 -0.73 0.21
C SER A 68 13.70 -2.11 0.29
N ILE A 69 12.93 -2.50 -0.74
CA ILE A 69 12.19 -3.77 -0.76
C ILE A 69 13.17 -4.93 -0.89
N LYS A 70 13.11 -5.86 0.05
CA LYS A 70 13.96 -7.06 0.09
C LYS A 70 13.13 -8.34 0.14
N SER A 71 13.62 -9.34 -0.56
CA SER A 71 13.08 -10.70 -0.59
C SER A 71 14.10 -11.68 0.01
N ASP A 72 13.82 -12.97 -0.13
CA ASP A 72 14.74 -14.06 0.24
C ASP A 72 15.90 -14.27 -0.76
N SER A 73 15.98 -13.46 -1.82
CA SER A 73 16.95 -13.59 -2.90
C SER A 73 17.52 -12.25 -3.35
N ALA A 74 18.79 -12.00 -3.09
CA ALA A 74 19.50 -10.80 -3.56
C ALA A 74 19.46 -10.64 -5.10
N LEU A 75 19.42 -11.76 -5.85
CA LEU A 75 19.26 -11.71 -7.30
C LEU A 75 17.87 -11.17 -7.69
N ARG A 76 16.83 -11.62 -7.00
CA ARG A 76 15.46 -11.11 -7.19
C ARG A 76 15.39 -9.63 -6.84
N ASP A 77 15.99 -9.21 -5.73
CA ASP A 77 16.01 -7.81 -5.29
C ASP A 77 16.67 -6.91 -6.33
N GLY A 78 17.81 -7.31 -6.88
CA GLY A 78 18.49 -6.56 -7.92
C GLY A 78 17.68 -6.45 -9.21
N ARG A 79 17.00 -7.53 -9.61
CA ARG A 79 16.12 -7.50 -10.79
C ARG A 79 14.86 -6.67 -10.55
N PHE A 80 14.28 -6.78 -9.35
CA PHE A 80 13.11 -5.99 -8.97
C PHE A 80 13.42 -4.49 -9.05
N ALA A 81 14.48 -4.05 -8.38
CA ALA A 81 14.86 -2.64 -8.39
C ALA A 81 15.30 -2.15 -9.78
N GLY A 82 16.12 -2.92 -10.49
CA GLY A 82 16.67 -2.54 -11.80
C GLY A 82 15.71 -2.83 -12.95
N ASP A 83 15.63 -4.07 -13.37
CA ASP A 83 14.95 -4.45 -14.62
C ASP A 83 13.43 -4.21 -14.58
N ILE A 84 12.80 -4.48 -13.42
CA ILE A 84 11.34 -4.46 -13.29
C ILE A 84 10.85 -3.05 -12.97
N MET A 85 11.35 -2.44 -11.90
CA MET A 85 10.86 -1.14 -11.42
C MET A 85 11.68 0.05 -11.93
N ASN A 86 12.91 -0.17 -12.42
CA ASN A 86 13.82 0.89 -12.87
C ASN A 86 13.97 2.00 -11.80
N SER A 87 14.38 1.60 -10.60
CA SER A 87 14.43 2.48 -9.44
C SER A 87 15.44 3.63 -9.56
N ASP A 88 16.42 3.52 -10.44
CA ASP A 88 17.33 4.62 -10.77
C ASP A 88 16.58 5.83 -11.39
N GLU A 89 15.53 5.57 -12.15
CA GLU A 89 14.67 6.60 -12.75
C GLU A 89 13.40 6.88 -11.93
N PHE A 90 12.85 5.82 -11.33
CA PHE A 90 11.61 5.86 -10.53
C PHE A 90 11.86 5.31 -9.11
N PRO A 91 12.54 6.07 -8.25
CA PRO A 91 12.96 5.57 -6.93
C PRO A 91 11.83 5.31 -5.96
N THR A 92 10.65 5.90 -6.21
CA THR A 92 9.50 5.81 -5.31
C THR A 92 8.25 5.30 -6.01
N ALA A 93 7.36 4.70 -5.23
CA ALA A 93 5.97 4.49 -5.59
C ALA A 93 5.07 5.28 -4.65
N THR A 94 3.92 5.76 -5.12
CA THR A 94 3.02 6.60 -4.36
C THR A 94 1.58 6.15 -4.46
N PHE A 95 0.82 6.39 -3.40
CA PHE A 95 -0.63 6.29 -3.41
C PHE A 95 -1.22 7.58 -2.85
N SER A 96 -2.21 8.14 -3.54
CA SER A 96 -2.96 9.32 -3.09
C SER A 96 -4.45 9.03 -3.16
N LEU A 97 -5.15 9.27 -2.07
CA LEU A 97 -6.60 9.09 -1.98
C LEU A 97 -7.32 10.15 -2.83
N THR A 98 -8.29 9.73 -3.64
CA THR A 98 -9.12 10.64 -4.46
C THR A 98 -10.54 10.79 -3.95
N GLU A 99 -11.00 9.84 -3.14
CA GLU A 99 -12.32 9.89 -2.49
C GLU A 99 -12.15 9.57 -1.00
N PRO A 100 -12.88 10.26 -0.08
CA PRO A 100 -12.82 9.93 1.34
C PRO A 100 -13.19 8.47 1.61
N ILE A 101 -12.52 7.85 2.58
CA ILE A 101 -12.85 6.49 3.03
C ILE A 101 -13.84 6.60 4.19
N GLU A 102 -15.03 6.07 3.99
CA GLU A 102 -16.09 6.04 5.01
C GLU A 102 -16.04 4.71 5.77
N PHE A 103 -15.54 4.73 6.99
CA PHE A 103 -15.50 3.52 7.83
C PHE A 103 -16.85 3.28 8.55
N GLY A 104 -17.70 4.30 8.69
CA GLY A 104 -19.01 4.19 9.31
C GLY A 104 -19.00 4.05 10.83
N SER A 105 -17.94 3.52 11.41
CA SER A 105 -17.71 3.38 12.85
C SER A 105 -16.24 3.48 13.19
N ILE A 106 -15.94 3.81 14.43
CA ILE A 106 -14.58 3.75 14.98
C ILE A 106 -14.35 2.32 15.51
N PRO A 107 -13.34 1.60 15.02
CA PRO A 107 -13.04 0.29 15.57
C PRO A 107 -12.62 0.38 17.04
N THR A 108 -13.12 -0.51 17.87
CA THR A 108 -12.79 -0.54 19.31
C THR A 108 -12.26 -1.92 19.71
N GLY A 109 -11.15 -1.94 20.47
CA GLY A 109 -10.55 -3.18 20.92
C GLY A 109 -10.08 -4.05 19.75
N ALA A 110 -10.52 -5.30 19.70
CA ALA A 110 -10.18 -6.26 18.63
C ALA A 110 -11.12 -6.19 17.42
N GLU A 111 -12.06 -5.24 17.40
CA GLU A 111 -12.99 -5.07 16.28
C GLU A 111 -12.25 -4.58 15.04
N GLN A 112 -12.63 -5.13 13.89
CA GLN A 112 -12.13 -4.71 12.59
C GLN A 112 -13.25 -4.06 11.80
N VAL A 113 -12.93 -2.96 11.13
CA VAL A 113 -13.85 -2.27 10.22
C VAL A 113 -13.27 -2.31 8.82
N VAL A 114 -14.08 -2.75 7.85
CA VAL A 114 -13.71 -2.84 6.44
C VAL A 114 -14.35 -1.69 5.68
N ALA A 115 -13.60 -1.03 4.84
CA ALA A 115 -14.08 0.02 3.96
C ALA A 115 -13.41 -0.06 2.58
N SER A 116 -13.99 0.64 1.61
CA SER A 116 -13.41 0.76 0.27
C SER A 116 -12.57 2.03 0.19
N ALA A 117 -11.36 1.90 -0.36
CA ALA A 117 -10.48 3.01 -0.67
C ALA A 117 -10.37 3.19 -2.18
N THR A 118 -10.53 4.42 -2.66
CA THR A 118 -10.35 4.79 -4.07
C THR A 118 -9.31 5.90 -4.16
N GLY A 119 -8.32 5.70 -5.01
CA GLY A 119 -7.22 6.65 -5.17
C GLY A 119 -6.40 6.39 -6.43
N GLU A 120 -5.28 7.05 -6.51
CA GLU A 120 -4.31 6.92 -7.60
C GLU A 120 -3.04 6.23 -7.10
N LEU A 121 -2.68 5.13 -7.75
CA LEU A 121 -1.44 4.40 -7.51
C LEU A 121 -0.45 4.72 -8.64
N THR A 122 0.74 5.19 -8.28
CA THR A 122 1.83 5.43 -9.21
C THR A 122 2.94 4.42 -9.00
N LEU A 123 3.20 3.63 -10.04
CA LEU A 123 4.31 2.69 -10.11
C LEU A 123 5.12 2.96 -11.37
N ARG A 124 6.45 2.98 -11.27
CA ARG A 124 7.34 3.16 -12.42
C ARG A 124 6.95 4.35 -13.30
N GLY A 125 6.55 5.46 -12.69
CA GLY A 125 6.15 6.70 -13.36
C GLY A 125 4.77 6.66 -14.03
N VAL A 126 4.02 5.56 -13.95
CA VAL A 126 2.67 5.44 -14.49
C VAL A 126 1.64 5.49 -13.36
N THR A 127 0.64 6.35 -13.51
CA THR A 127 -0.42 6.55 -12.52
C THR A 127 -1.74 5.99 -13.03
N ASN A 128 -2.37 5.13 -12.25
CA ASN A 128 -3.68 4.56 -12.55
C ASN A 128 -4.62 4.68 -11.35
N PRO A 129 -5.93 4.87 -11.60
CA PRO A 129 -6.93 4.80 -10.53
C PRO A 129 -7.05 3.35 -10.03
N VAL A 130 -7.16 3.19 -8.73
CA VAL A 130 -7.36 1.91 -8.07
C VAL A 130 -8.46 2.00 -7.02
N THR A 131 -9.20 0.90 -6.84
CA THR A 131 -10.17 0.75 -5.75
C THR A 131 -9.95 -0.60 -5.11
N PHE A 132 -9.81 -0.62 -3.78
CA PHE A 132 -9.52 -1.83 -3.01
C PHE A 132 -10.13 -1.73 -1.61
N GLU A 133 -10.20 -2.87 -0.92
CA GLU A 133 -10.66 -2.90 0.46
C GLU A 133 -9.50 -2.64 1.43
N VAL A 134 -9.79 -1.87 2.47
CA VAL A 134 -8.91 -1.67 3.62
C VAL A 134 -9.60 -2.15 4.89
N THR A 135 -8.83 -2.77 5.76
CA THR A 135 -9.29 -3.18 7.09
C THR A 135 -8.58 -2.33 8.13
N ALA A 136 -9.35 -1.63 8.95
CA ALA A 136 -8.85 -0.81 10.04
C ALA A 136 -9.14 -1.46 11.40
N GLN A 137 -8.20 -1.35 12.32
CA GLN A 137 -8.32 -1.77 13.70
C GLN A 137 -7.64 -0.72 14.61
N SER A 138 -8.16 -0.50 15.80
CA SER A 138 -7.49 0.33 16.79
C SER A 138 -7.10 -0.49 18.02
N THR A 139 -5.89 -0.26 18.52
CA THR A 139 -5.38 -0.91 19.73
C THR A 139 -4.40 0.05 20.42
N ASP A 140 -4.63 0.29 21.71
CA ASP A 140 -3.74 1.10 22.57
C ASP A 140 -3.41 2.49 21.97
N GLY A 141 -4.40 3.17 21.38
CA GLY A 141 -4.22 4.50 20.79
C GLY A 141 -3.46 4.51 19.46
N ARG A 142 -3.29 3.35 18.85
CA ARG A 142 -2.74 3.18 17.49
C ARG A 142 -3.83 2.74 16.53
N ILE A 143 -3.68 3.13 15.29
CA ILE A 143 -4.55 2.68 14.20
C ILE A 143 -3.71 1.74 13.33
N GLY A 144 -4.18 0.53 13.14
CA GLY A 144 -3.64 -0.41 12.17
C GLY A 144 -4.53 -0.42 10.93
N VAL A 145 -3.94 -0.27 9.76
CA VAL A 145 -4.64 -0.37 8.47
C VAL A 145 -3.92 -1.37 7.60
N LEU A 146 -4.64 -2.37 7.13
CA LEU A 146 -4.08 -3.36 6.21
C LEU A 146 -4.89 -3.41 4.92
N GLY A 147 -4.23 -3.75 3.83
CA GLY A 147 -4.86 -3.92 2.54
C GLY A 147 -3.94 -4.53 1.50
N SER A 148 -4.54 -4.88 0.37
CA SER A 148 -3.83 -5.32 -0.81
C SER A 148 -4.44 -4.73 -2.06
N ILE A 149 -3.59 -4.30 -2.98
CA ILE A 149 -3.97 -3.68 -4.24
C ILE A 149 -3.56 -4.63 -5.37
N PRO A 150 -4.50 -5.17 -6.14
CA PRO A 150 -4.18 -5.93 -7.35
C PRO A 150 -3.50 -5.02 -8.38
N VAL A 151 -2.42 -5.50 -8.97
CA VAL A 151 -1.64 -4.78 -9.98
C VAL A 151 -1.44 -5.67 -11.19
N VAL A 152 -2.00 -5.25 -12.33
CA VAL A 152 -1.69 -5.84 -13.64
C VAL A 152 -0.46 -5.13 -14.18
N PHE A 153 0.62 -5.86 -14.44
CA PHE A 153 1.93 -5.28 -14.75
C PHE A 153 1.91 -4.42 -16.00
N ALA A 154 1.20 -4.85 -17.04
CA ALA A 154 1.11 -4.11 -18.30
C ALA A 154 0.48 -2.72 -18.14
N ASP A 155 -0.42 -2.53 -17.15
CA ASP A 155 -1.07 -1.24 -16.89
C ASP A 155 -0.10 -0.19 -16.36
N TYR A 156 1.08 -0.63 -15.86
CA TYR A 156 2.14 0.24 -15.37
C TYR A 156 3.40 0.20 -16.23
N GLY A 157 3.30 -0.34 -17.44
CA GLY A 157 4.44 -0.46 -18.35
C GLY A 157 5.54 -1.39 -17.81
N ILE A 158 5.16 -2.35 -16.96
CA ILE A 158 6.04 -3.38 -16.42
C ILE A 158 5.91 -4.61 -17.30
N ASP A 159 7.02 -5.03 -17.91
CA ASP A 159 7.07 -6.28 -18.68
C ASP A 159 6.96 -7.48 -17.73
N ASN A 160 6.39 -8.60 -18.19
CA ASN A 160 6.31 -9.82 -17.41
C ASN A 160 7.70 -10.23 -16.90
N PRO A 161 7.91 -10.36 -15.58
CA PRO A 161 9.22 -10.56 -15.00
C PRO A 161 9.75 -12.01 -15.08
N SER A 162 9.14 -12.88 -15.87
CA SER A 162 9.63 -14.26 -16.10
C SER A 162 11.07 -14.27 -16.53
N PHE A 163 11.86 -15.19 -15.98
CA PHE A 163 13.27 -15.30 -16.25
C PHE A 163 13.80 -16.73 -16.07
N GLY A 164 14.56 -17.22 -17.03
CA GLY A 164 15.13 -18.56 -16.97
C GLY A 164 14.05 -19.63 -16.85
N GLN A 165 14.04 -20.35 -15.73
CA GLN A 165 13.04 -21.37 -15.41
C GLN A 165 11.86 -20.82 -14.58
N VAL A 166 11.89 -19.54 -14.20
CA VAL A 166 10.82 -18.87 -13.49
C VAL A 166 9.78 -18.35 -14.49
N ARG A 167 8.54 -18.71 -14.29
CA ARG A 167 7.38 -18.17 -15.00
C ARG A 167 6.53 -17.43 -14.00
N THR A 168 6.38 -16.13 -14.21
CA THR A 168 5.65 -15.22 -13.34
C THR A 168 4.28 -14.94 -13.95
N GLU A 169 3.25 -14.82 -13.12
CA GLU A 169 1.94 -14.34 -13.56
C GLU A 169 2.07 -12.90 -14.11
N ASP A 170 1.05 -12.44 -14.84
CA ASP A 170 1.00 -11.10 -15.43
C ASP A 170 0.50 -10.04 -14.44
N GLU A 171 0.19 -10.47 -13.23
CA GLU A 171 -0.32 -9.63 -12.14
C GLU A 171 0.29 -10.02 -10.80
N GLY A 172 0.19 -9.12 -9.84
CA GLY A 172 0.62 -9.33 -8.47
C GLY A 172 -0.18 -8.46 -7.50
N LEU A 173 0.23 -8.48 -6.26
CA LEU A 173 -0.36 -7.67 -5.20
C LEU A 173 0.68 -6.69 -4.65
N VAL A 174 0.26 -5.45 -4.43
CA VAL A 174 0.91 -4.55 -3.48
C VAL A 174 0.22 -4.73 -2.15
N GLU A 175 0.94 -5.14 -1.14
CA GLU A 175 0.41 -5.40 0.20
C GLU A 175 0.99 -4.39 1.20
N PHE A 176 0.19 -3.99 2.18
CA PHE A 176 0.65 -3.09 3.23
C PHE A 176 -0.03 -3.36 4.57
N VAL A 177 0.70 -3.05 5.63
CA VAL A 177 0.23 -2.92 7.02
C VAL A 177 0.79 -1.61 7.55
N LEU A 178 -0.07 -0.66 7.87
CA LEU A 178 0.29 0.68 8.33
C LEU A 178 -0.14 0.88 9.78
#